data_848bfe657ea10027fcad0682a4f841b5
#
_entry.id   848bfe657ea10027fcad0682a4f841b5
#
_cell.length_a   1.000
_cell.length_b   1.000
_cell.length_c   1.000
_cell.angle_alpha   90.00
_cell.angle_beta   90.00
_cell.angle_gamma   90.00
#
_symmetry.space_group_name_H-M   'P 1'
#
loop_
_entity.id
_entity.type
_entity.pdbx_description
1 polymer ?
#
loop_
_entity_poly.entity_id
_entity_poly.type
_entity_poly.pdbx_seq_one_letter_code
_entity_poly.pdbx_strand_id
1 'polypeptide(L)'
;MVKVGLIPIEEKNRRVLELEPKEQLKYLSQLKKLKKINAVTLDIYNEYLVDGKFTELKEDIYLNKINIDKGILSRRTIKYDNITQLVTHNNHEEIESNERRLYYDNNIYFHEDCLFCIYVKTNNIEYVKDIFKYSQYFGFGSRVSVGKNCFEMVDINLIDDIKSNNDYKILLSKCVGDDFDLSDSSYVIDSSIYSGGFAYSSNVIGRFNRFVEGSYMKVK
;
A
#
# COMPACT_ATOMS: atom_id res chain seq x y z
N MET A 1 -4.27 5.82 -4.25
CA MET A 1 -3.83 5.79 -2.83
C MET A 1 -2.39 5.32 -2.76
N VAL A 2 -1.57 6.00 -2.00
CA VAL A 2 -0.19 5.57 -1.75
C VAL A 2 -0.18 4.84 -0.40
N LYS A 3 0.39 3.63 -0.36
CA LYS A 3 0.53 2.87 0.87
C LYS A 3 1.69 3.45 1.67
N VAL A 4 1.45 3.81 2.92
CA VAL A 4 2.44 4.42 3.81
C VAL A 4 2.53 3.58 5.07
N GLY A 5 3.68 2.99 5.31
CA GLY A 5 3.89 2.11 6.43
C GLY A 5 4.09 2.83 7.75
N LEU A 6 4.73 3.99 7.72
CA LEU A 6 5.05 4.74 8.93
C LEU A 6 5.11 6.24 8.64
N ILE A 7 4.26 6.98 9.31
CA ILE A 7 4.46 8.42 9.48
C ILE A 7 5.28 8.58 10.77
N PRO A 8 6.45 9.24 10.71
CA PRO A 8 7.27 9.45 11.90
C PRO A 8 6.46 10.12 13.01
N ILE A 9 6.36 9.47 14.15
CA ILE A 9 5.71 10.02 15.32
C ILE A 9 6.84 10.40 16.26
N GLU A 10 7.25 11.66 16.20
CA GLU A 10 8.19 12.19 17.16
C GLU A 10 7.69 12.00 18.60
N GLU A 11 8.63 11.81 19.52
CA GLU A 11 8.37 11.59 20.92
C GLU A 11 7.37 12.60 21.50
N LYS A 12 6.65 12.14 22.53
CA LYS A 12 5.63 12.86 23.30
C LYS A 12 6.00 14.33 23.46
N ASN A 13 5.42 15.17 22.66
CA ASN A 13 5.68 16.59 22.70
C ASN A 13 5.42 17.13 24.10
N ARG A 14 6.39 17.83 24.69
CA ARG A 14 6.22 18.58 25.95
C ARG A 14 4.99 19.50 25.89
N ARG A 15 4.61 19.97 24.70
CA ARG A 15 3.39 20.76 24.48
C ARG A 15 2.09 20.07 24.89
N VAL A 16 2.02 18.73 24.89
CA VAL A 16 0.80 18.01 25.32
C VAL A 16 0.49 18.26 26.80
N LEU A 17 1.51 18.45 27.62
CA LEU A 17 1.35 18.70 29.05
C LEU A 17 0.82 20.13 29.37
N GLU A 18 0.93 21.04 28.41
CA GLU A 18 0.48 22.42 28.52
C GLU A 18 -0.98 22.60 28.05
N LEU A 19 -1.59 21.58 27.45
CA LEU A 19 -2.98 21.64 26.99
C LEU A 19 -3.98 21.31 28.09
N GLU A 20 -5.17 21.86 27.97
CA GLU A 20 -6.30 21.49 28.83
C GLU A 20 -6.60 19.97 28.74
N PRO A 21 -7.05 19.31 29.81
CA PRO A 21 -7.23 17.84 29.85
C PRO A 21 -8.12 17.30 28.74
N LYS A 22 -9.13 18.02 28.28
CA LYS A 22 -10.00 17.63 27.16
C LYS A 22 -9.24 17.65 25.83
N GLU A 23 -8.38 18.62 25.62
CA GLU A 23 -7.55 18.76 24.43
C GLU A 23 -6.44 17.71 24.41
N GLN A 24 -5.85 17.41 25.57
CA GLN A 24 -4.90 16.30 25.71
C GLN A 24 -5.52 14.97 25.27
N LEU A 25 -6.74 14.65 25.71
CA LEU A 25 -7.44 13.43 25.33
C LEU A 25 -7.73 13.39 23.83
N LYS A 26 -8.16 14.52 23.24
CA LYS A 26 -8.37 14.63 21.80
C LYS A 26 -7.07 14.36 21.02
N TYR A 27 -5.99 15.00 21.41
CA TYR A 27 -4.67 14.84 20.79
C TYR A 27 -4.16 13.39 20.89
N LEU A 28 -4.24 12.78 22.07
CA LEU A 28 -3.84 11.37 22.27
C LEU A 28 -4.70 10.40 21.44
N SER A 29 -5.99 10.69 21.31
CA SER A 29 -6.88 9.90 20.46
C SER A 29 -6.46 9.97 18.99
N GLN A 30 -6.08 11.15 18.51
CA GLN A 30 -5.59 11.34 17.13
C GLN A 30 -4.23 10.65 16.91
N LEU A 31 -3.31 10.72 17.87
CA LEU A 31 -2.04 9.99 17.79
C LEU A 31 -2.24 8.47 17.69
N LYS A 32 -3.25 7.92 18.39
CA LYS A 32 -3.61 6.50 18.25
C LYS A 32 -4.13 6.18 16.86
N LYS A 33 -4.88 7.08 16.24
CA LYS A 33 -5.35 6.92 14.86
C LYS A 33 -4.20 6.99 13.85
N LEU A 34 -3.21 7.87 14.07
CA LEU A 34 -2.02 7.99 13.23
C LEU A 34 -1.26 6.66 13.11
N LYS A 35 -1.16 5.91 14.21
CA LYS A 35 -0.51 4.58 14.19
C LYS A 35 -1.21 3.54 13.32
N LYS A 36 -2.47 3.76 12.97
CA LYS A 36 -3.27 2.83 12.16
C LYS A 36 -3.29 3.20 10.68
N ILE A 37 -2.61 4.29 10.30
CA ILE A 37 -2.57 4.72 8.90
C ILE A 37 -1.76 3.73 8.10
N ASN A 38 -2.35 3.29 7.00
CA ASN A 38 -1.72 2.38 6.04
C ASN A 38 -1.77 2.90 4.61
N ALA A 39 -2.51 3.99 4.37
CA ALA A 39 -2.58 4.60 3.06
C ALA A 39 -2.85 6.11 3.15
N VAL A 40 -2.44 6.85 2.12
CA VAL A 40 -2.73 8.27 1.95
C VAL A 40 -3.24 8.55 0.55
N THR A 41 -4.00 9.60 0.38
CA THR A 41 -4.37 10.10 -0.94
C THR A 41 -3.19 10.82 -1.60
N LEU A 42 -3.18 10.88 -2.93
CA LEU A 42 -2.06 11.43 -3.70
C LEU A 42 -1.84 12.93 -3.44
N ASP A 43 -2.91 13.68 -3.18
CA ASP A 43 -2.84 15.10 -2.81
C ASP A 43 -2.06 15.31 -1.50
N ILE A 44 -2.38 14.53 -0.47
CA ILE A 44 -1.66 14.57 0.82
C ILE A 44 -0.21 14.10 0.65
N TYR A 45 0.01 13.06 -0.16
CA TYR A 45 1.36 12.61 -0.49
C TYR A 45 2.20 13.74 -1.08
N ASN A 46 1.70 14.40 -2.14
CA ASN A 46 2.43 15.46 -2.84
C ASN A 46 2.65 16.72 -2.00
N GLU A 47 1.77 17.00 -1.05
CA GLU A 47 1.84 18.23 -0.25
C GLU A 47 2.71 18.09 0.99
N TYR A 48 2.66 16.94 1.66
CA TYR A 48 3.32 16.76 2.96
C TYR A 48 4.45 15.75 2.95
N LEU A 49 4.25 14.61 2.28
CA LEU A 49 5.17 13.49 2.43
C LEU A 49 6.41 13.63 1.56
N VAL A 50 6.29 14.25 0.39
CA VAL A 50 7.42 14.46 -0.52
C VAL A 50 8.53 15.27 0.15
N ASP A 51 8.14 16.34 0.85
CA ASP A 51 9.08 17.27 1.49
C ASP A 51 9.28 16.98 3.00
N GLY A 52 8.72 15.89 3.52
CA GLY A 52 8.84 15.53 4.93
C GLY A 52 8.14 16.48 5.90
N LYS A 53 7.09 17.19 5.47
CA LYS A 53 6.34 18.16 6.28
C LYS A 53 5.44 17.50 7.31
N PHE A 54 5.99 16.61 8.12
CA PHE A 54 5.21 15.81 9.07
C PHE A 54 4.61 16.63 10.22
N THR A 55 5.26 17.70 10.61
CA THR A 55 4.74 18.60 11.66
C THR A 55 3.48 19.31 11.19
N GLU A 56 3.51 19.89 9.98
CA GLU A 56 2.37 20.55 9.37
C GLU A 56 1.20 19.56 9.15
N LEU A 57 1.53 18.34 8.69
CA LEU A 57 0.54 17.26 8.52
C LEU A 57 -0.17 16.94 9.86
N LYS A 58 0.58 16.81 10.96
CA LYS A 58 0.02 16.56 12.29
C LYS A 58 -0.88 17.71 12.76
N GLU A 59 -0.48 18.95 12.51
CA GLU A 59 -1.28 20.13 12.83
C GLU A 59 -2.59 20.16 12.06
N ASP A 60 -2.56 19.89 10.75
CA ASP A 60 -3.76 19.86 9.92
C ASP A 60 -4.70 18.69 10.24
N ILE A 61 -4.17 17.55 10.68
CA ILE A 61 -4.97 16.48 11.27
C ILE A 61 -5.60 16.93 12.59
N TYR A 62 -4.85 17.62 13.46
CA TYR A 62 -5.36 18.12 14.72
C TYR A 62 -6.49 19.15 14.51
N LEU A 63 -6.34 20.01 13.52
CA LEU A 63 -7.35 21.00 13.13
C LEU A 63 -8.55 20.39 12.35
N ASN A 64 -8.59 19.08 12.15
CA ASN A 64 -9.59 18.35 11.36
C ASN A 64 -9.69 18.80 9.89
N LYS A 65 -8.63 19.35 9.31
CA LYS A 65 -8.55 19.63 7.87
C LYS A 65 -8.28 18.36 7.06
N ILE A 66 -7.66 17.38 7.71
CA ILE A 66 -7.37 16.07 7.15
C ILE A 66 -8.02 15.01 8.04
N ASN A 67 -8.75 14.11 7.42
CA ASN A 67 -9.47 13.04 8.11
C ASN A 67 -8.66 11.75 8.08
N ILE A 68 -8.79 10.97 9.15
CA ILE A 68 -8.30 9.60 9.23
C ILE A 68 -9.53 8.70 9.28
N ASP A 69 -9.82 8.05 8.17
CA ASP A 69 -10.92 7.10 8.07
C ASP A 69 -10.40 5.75 7.60
N LYS A 70 -10.72 4.68 8.34
CA LYS A 70 -10.32 3.28 8.02
C LYS A 70 -8.83 3.09 7.74
N GLY A 71 -7.99 3.88 8.38
CA GLY A 71 -6.54 3.86 8.18
C GLY A 71 -6.06 4.60 6.93
N ILE A 72 -6.92 5.39 6.31
CA ILE A 72 -6.59 6.21 5.15
C ILE A 72 -6.60 7.68 5.54
N LEU A 73 -5.53 8.39 5.20
CA LEU A 73 -5.47 9.85 5.27
C LEU A 73 -6.10 10.47 4.03
N SER A 74 -7.11 11.31 4.22
CA SER A 74 -7.82 11.96 3.13
C SER A 74 -8.42 13.29 3.58
N ARG A 75 -8.49 14.27 2.67
CA ARG A 75 -9.29 15.50 2.87
C ARG A 75 -10.78 15.25 2.66
N ARG A 76 -11.13 14.17 1.97
CA ARG A 76 -12.51 13.80 1.65
C ARG A 76 -12.91 12.57 2.47
N THR A 77 -14.19 12.49 2.80
CA THR A 77 -14.75 11.27 3.39
C THR A 77 -14.74 10.16 2.35
N ILE A 78 -14.19 9.01 2.72
CA ILE A 78 -14.16 7.83 1.84
C ILE A 78 -15.53 7.15 1.92
N LYS A 79 -16.26 7.18 0.82
CA LYS A 79 -17.63 6.68 0.75
C LYS A 79 -17.74 5.17 0.56
N TYR A 80 -16.71 4.53 -0.01
CA TYR A 80 -16.80 3.14 -0.46
C TYR A 80 -15.92 2.22 0.36
N ASP A 81 -16.48 1.06 0.68
CA ASP A 81 -15.78 -0.03 1.35
C ASP A 81 -15.54 -1.17 0.38
N ASN A 82 -14.37 -1.77 0.49
CA ASN A 82 -14.12 -3.05 -0.13
C ASN A 82 -14.79 -4.14 0.70
N ILE A 83 -15.46 -5.06 0.03
CA ILE A 83 -16.03 -6.24 0.68
C ILE A 83 -15.01 -7.36 0.56
N THR A 84 -14.56 -7.88 1.70
CA THR A 84 -13.72 -9.09 1.74
C THR A 84 -14.61 -10.27 2.02
N GLN A 85 -14.61 -11.24 1.13
CA GLN A 85 -15.37 -12.47 1.27
C GLN A 85 -14.46 -13.68 1.27
N LEU A 86 -14.61 -14.53 2.27
CA LEU A 86 -14.01 -15.86 2.30
C LEU A 86 -14.87 -16.81 1.48
N VAL A 87 -14.33 -17.34 0.41
CA VAL A 87 -15.01 -18.30 -0.46
C VAL A 87 -14.40 -19.68 -0.26
N THR A 88 -15.25 -20.66 0.04
CA THR A 88 -14.84 -22.06 0.19
C THR A 88 -14.92 -22.76 -1.16
N HIS A 89 -13.85 -23.41 -1.54
CA HIS A 89 -13.76 -24.21 -2.74
C HIS A 89 -13.54 -25.68 -2.39
N ASN A 90 -14.11 -26.54 -3.21
CA ASN A 90 -13.87 -27.98 -3.15
C ASN A 90 -12.95 -28.37 -4.31
N ASN A 91 -11.84 -29.01 -4.01
CA ASN A 91 -10.98 -29.56 -5.05
C ASN A 91 -11.44 -30.97 -5.36
N HIS A 92 -12.02 -31.17 -6.54
CA HIS A 92 -12.31 -32.48 -7.09
C HIS A 92 -11.07 -33.00 -7.82
N GLU A 93 -10.06 -33.42 -7.11
CA GLU A 93 -9.06 -34.29 -7.71
C GLU A 93 -9.65 -35.70 -7.78
N GLU A 94 -9.95 -36.14 -8.97
CA GLU A 94 -10.25 -37.51 -9.30
C GLU A 94 -9.01 -38.40 -9.14
N ILE A 95 -8.53 -38.62 -7.97
CA ILE A 95 -7.44 -39.58 -7.76
C ILE A 95 -7.69 -40.29 -6.45
N GLU A 96 -7.91 -41.58 -6.56
CA GLU A 96 -7.69 -42.72 -5.64
C GLU A 96 -7.72 -42.53 -4.10
N SER A 97 -7.73 -41.32 -3.60
CA SER A 97 -7.95 -40.98 -2.19
C SER A 97 -9.28 -40.25 -2.03
N ASN A 98 -10.20 -40.84 -1.28
CA ASN A 98 -11.52 -40.28 -0.91
C ASN A 98 -11.40 -38.98 -0.05
N GLU A 99 -10.31 -38.29 -0.04
CA GLU A 99 -10.11 -37.06 0.72
C GLU A 99 -10.47 -35.84 -0.11
N ARG A 100 -11.67 -35.33 0.11
CA ARG A 100 -12.09 -34.02 -0.38
C ARG A 100 -11.29 -32.93 0.35
N ARG A 101 -10.39 -32.26 -0.31
CA ARG A 101 -9.66 -31.13 0.26
C ARG A 101 -10.44 -29.84 0.03
N LEU A 102 -10.93 -29.26 1.10
CA LEU A 102 -11.49 -27.93 1.08
C LEU A 102 -10.34 -26.91 1.14
N TYR A 103 -10.39 -25.90 0.29
CA TYR A 103 -9.51 -24.75 0.40
C TYR A 103 -10.31 -23.45 0.38
N TYR A 104 -9.72 -22.41 0.93
CA TYR A 104 -10.36 -21.13 1.11
C TYR A 104 -9.64 -20.05 0.31
N ASP A 105 -10.42 -19.22 -0.36
CA ASP A 105 -9.95 -18.02 -1.05
C ASP A 105 -10.49 -16.78 -0.36
N ASN A 106 -9.61 -15.83 -0.09
CA ASN A 106 -9.99 -14.47 0.27
C ASN A 106 -10.15 -13.65 -0.99
N ASN A 107 -11.39 -13.31 -1.34
CA ASN A 107 -11.68 -12.42 -2.45
C ASN A 107 -11.97 -11.02 -1.92
N ILE A 108 -11.45 -10.01 -2.59
CA ILE A 108 -11.74 -8.60 -2.33
C ILE A 108 -12.59 -8.10 -3.49
N TYR A 109 -13.79 -7.64 -3.16
CA TYR A 109 -14.69 -7.03 -4.13
C TYR A 109 -14.69 -5.52 -3.92
N PHE A 110 -14.54 -4.80 -5.01
CA PHE A 110 -14.57 -3.34 -5.01
C PHE A 110 -15.96 -2.86 -5.41
N HIS A 111 -16.34 -1.68 -4.89
CA HIS A 111 -17.59 -1.05 -5.32
C HIS A 111 -17.52 -0.73 -6.82
N GLU A 112 -18.67 -0.77 -7.52
CA GLU A 112 -18.76 -0.54 -8.96
C GLU A 112 -18.22 0.82 -9.42
N ASP A 113 -18.29 1.84 -8.55
CA ASP A 113 -17.73 3.18 -8.81
C ASP A 113 -16.22 3.28 -8.52
N CYS A 114 -15.56 2.20 -8.11
CA CYS A 114 -14.13 2.19 -7.83
C CYS A 114 -13.34 1.92 -9.10
N LEU A 115 -12.38 2.78 -9.40
CA LEU A 115 -11.42 2.61 -10.47
C LEU A 115 -10.03 2.32 -9.90
N PHE A 116 -9.32 1.39 -10.54
CA PHE A 116 -7.89 1.19 -10.29
C PHE A 116 -7.09 2.13 -11.18
N CYS A 117 -6.20 2.90 -10.56
CA CYS A 117 -5.25 3.72 -11.30
C CYS A 117 -3.88 3.02 -11.31
N ILE A 118 -3.35 2.80 -12.49
CA ILE A 118 -2.01 2.27 -12.69
C ILE A 118 -1.14 3.38 -13.26
N TYR A 119 -0.07 3.72 -12.56
CA TYR A 119 0.89 4.73 -12.99
C TYR A 119 2.05 4.06 -13.70
N VAL A 120 2.31 4.46 -14.92
CA VAL A 120 3.40 3.89 -15.73
C VAL A 120 4.31 5.02 -16.21
N LYS A 121 5.61 4.88 -15.94
CA LYS A 121 6.63 5.75 -16.52
C LYS A 121 7.25 5.04 -17.73
N THR A 122 7.09 5.62 -18.91
CA THR A 122 7.53 5.01 -20.16
C THR A 122 7.92 6.07 -21.19
N ASN A 123 8.82 5.71 -22.07
CA ASN A 123 9.16 6.48 -23.27
C ASN A 123 8.32 6.09 -24.49
N ASN A 124 7.52 5.02 -24.37
CA ASN A 124 6.68 4.49 -25.45
C ASN A 124 5.26 4.25 -24.94
N ILE A 125 4.44 5.29 -24.99
CA ILE A 125 3.07 5.24 -24.50
C ILE A 125 2.16 4.34 -25.33
N GLU A 126 2.38 4.29 -26.66
CA GLU A 126 1.55 3.45 -27.55
C GLU A 126 1.77 1.97 -27.23
N TYR A 127 3.00 1.57 -26.97
CA TYR A 127 3.28 0.20 -26.54
C TYR A 127 2.58 -0.16 -25.22
N VAL A 128 2.56 0.76 -24.27
CA VAL A 128 1.84 0.56 -23.00
C VAL A 128 0.34 0.45 -23.24
N LYS A 129 -0.23 1.32 -24.06
CA LYS A 129 -1.67 1.26 -24.42
C LYS A 129 -2.02 -0.10 -25.03
N ASP A 130 -1.21 -0.58 -25.94
CA ASP A 130 -1.44 -1.89 -26.58
C ASP A 130 -1.37 -3.03 -25.56
N ILE A 131 -0.38 -3.03 -24.67
CA ILE A 131 -0.28 -4.03 -23.59
C ILE A 131 -1.56 -4.04 -22.76
N PHE A 132 -2.02 -2.90 -22.29
CA PHE A 132 -3.23 -2.84 -21.45
C PHE A 132 -4.48 -3.23 -22.22
N LYS A 133 -4.59 -2.82 -23.50
CA LYS A 133 -5.69 -3.19 -24.38
C LYS A 133 -5.77 -4.71 -24.59
N TYR A 134 -4.65 -5.37 -24.77
CA TYR A 134 -4.64 -6.83 -24.90
C TYR A 134 -4.85 -7.52 -23.54
N SER A 135 -4.30 -6.98 -22.48
CA SER A 135 -4.41 -7.58 -21.14
C SER A 135 -5.83 -7.60 -20.57
N GLN A 136 -6.75 -6.78 -21.10
CA GLN A 136 -8.17 -6.85 -20.74
C GLN A 136 -8.76 -8.25 -20.98
N TYR A 137 -8.31 -8.93 -22.04
CA TYR A 137 -8.80 -10.25 -22.41
C TYR A 137 -8.23 -11.38 -21.54
N PHE A 138 -7.09 -11.15 -20.93
CA PHE A 138 -6.37 -12.17 -20.17
C PHE A 138 -6.41 -11.90 -18.65
N GLY A 139 -6.65 -10.66 -18.24
CA GLY A 139 -6.59 -10.23 -16.85
C GLY A 139 -5.15 -10.07 -16.34
N PHE A 140 -5.01 -9.56 -15.10
CA PHE A 140 -3.73 -9.42 -14.41
C PHE A 140 -3.69 -10.22 -13.11
N GLY A 141 -2.59 -10.91 -12.87
CA GLY A 141 -2.32 -11.56 -11.61
C GLY A 141 -2.72 -13.03 -11.55
N SER A 142 -3.09 -13.49 -10.36
CA SER A 142 -3.43 -14.89 -10.12
C SER A 142 -4.87 -15.19 -10.51
N ARG A 143 -5.16 -16.47 -10.84
CA ARG A 143 -6.50 -17.00 -11.07
C ARG A 143 -7.29 -16.35 -12.21
N VAL A 144 -6.60 -15.79 -13.18
CA VAL A 144 -7.23 -15.27 -14.41
C VAL A 144 -7.90 -16.36 -15.23
N SER A 145 -7.37 -17.59 -15.19
CA SER A 145 -7.94 -18.75 -15.87
C SER A 145 -9.34 -19.14 -15.38
N VAL A 146 -9.71 -18.71 -14.18
CA VAL A 146 -11.06 -18.92 -13.60
C VAL A 146 -11.89 -17.62 -13.59
N GLY A 147 -11.53 -16.66 -14.44
CA GLY A 147 -12.28 -15.41 -14.62
C GLY A 147 -12.08 -14.36 -13.53
N LYS A 148 -11.08 -14.52 -12.66
CA LYS A 148 -10.74 -13.49 -11.67
C LYS A 148 -9.75 -12.50 -12.25
N ASN A 149 -9.74 -11.27 -11.68
CA ASN A 149 -8.81 -10.20 -12.06
C ASN A 149 -8.89 -9.75 -13.53
N CYS A 150 -10.04 -9.98 -14.16
CA CYS A 150 -10.37 -9.33 -15.42
C CYS A 150 -10.72 -7.86 -15.15
N PHE A 151 -10.42 -7.01 -16.09
CA PHE A 151 -10.65 -5.57 -16.00
C PHE A 151 -11.04 -5.00 -17.34
N GLU A 152 -11.63 -3.83 -17.31
CA GLU A 152 -11.88 -3.00 -18.48
C GLU A 152 -11.06 -1.72 -18.37
N MET A 153 -10.38 -1.35 -19.44
CA MET A 153 -9.64 -0.10 -19.51
C MET A 153 -10.59 1.03 -19.81
N VAL A 154 -10.77 1.94 -18.85
CA VAL A 154 -11.70 3.07 -18.97
C VAL A 154 -11.03 4.22 -19.73
N ASP A 155 -9.81 4.63 -19.32
CA ASP A 155 -9.13 5.78 -19.89
C ASP A 155 -7.62 5.71 -19.66
N ILE A 156 -6.86 6.44 -20.50
CA ILE A 156 -5.42 6.65 -20.35
C ILE A 156 -5.15 8.14 -20.45
N ASN A 157 -4.68 8.71 -19.34
CA ASN A 157 -4.33 10.10 -19.24
C ASN A 157 -2.82 10.28 -19.05
N LEU A 158 -2.25 11.28 -19.73
CA LEU A 158 -0.94 11.78 -19.39
C LEU A 158 -1.07 12.63 -18.13
N ILE A 159 -0.24 12.36 -17.16
CA ILE A 159 -0.16 13.13 -15.92
C ILE A 159 1.23 13.72 -15.80
N ASP A 160 1.31 14.85 -15.13
CA ASP A 160 2.60 15.39 -14.69
C ASP A 160 3.27 14.41 -13.75
N ASP A 161 4.58 14.40 -13.73
CA ASP A 161 5.36 13.50 -12.85
C ASP A 161 4.86 13.61 -11.40
N ILE A 162 4.68 12.46 -10.76
CA ILE A 162 4.46 12.40 -9.33
C ILE A 162 5.67 13.09 -8.67
N LYS A 163 5.40 14.09 -7.84
CA LYS A 163 6.46 14.82 -7.15
C LYS A 163 7.34 13.83 -6.38
N SER A 164 8.64 14.04 -6.48
CA SER A 164 9.63 13.27 -5.74
C SER A 164 10.65 14.19 -5.14
N ASN A 165 11.11 13.87 -3.94
CA ASN A 165 12.27 14.49 -3.33
C ASN A 165 13.49 13.62 -3.68
N ASN A 166 14.63 14.25 -3.96
CA ASN A 166 15.86 13.52 -4.28
C ASN A 166 16.46 12.83 -3.05
N ASP A 167 16.29 13.43 -1.86
CA ASP A 167 16.89 12.95 -0.63
C ASP A 167 16.09 11.83 0.04
N TYR A 168 14.76 11.86 -0.12
CA TYR A 168 13.87 10.86 0.50
C TYR A 168 12.98 10.19 -0.51
N LYS A 169 12.76 8.90 -0.29
CA LYS A 169 11.87 8.08 -1.13
C LYS A 169 10.93 7.22 -0.27
N ILE A 170 9.70 7.09 -0.72
CA ILE A 170 8.76 6.11 -0.16
C ILE A 170 8.81 4.85 -1.02
N LEU A 171 9.06 3.71 -0.37
CA LEU A 171 9.06 2.43 -1.06
C LEU A 171 7.62 2.04 -1.43
N LEU A 172 7.37 1.81 -2.71
CA LEU A 172 6.06 1.34 -3.20
C LEU A 172 5.96 -0.19 -3.22
N SER A 173 7.08 -0.87 -3.05
CA SER A 173 7.17 -2.33 -2.98
C SER A 173 8.25 -2.75 -1.99
N LYS A 174 8.27 -4.02 -1.62
CA LYS A 174 9.36 -4.58 -0.82
C LYS A 174 10.67 -4.48 -1.58
N CYS A 175 11.70 -4.00 -0.90
CA CYS A 175 13.01 -3.72 -1.48
C CYS A 175 14.13 -4.31 -0.63
N VAL A 176 15.18 -4.77 -1.30
CA VAL A 176 16.48 -5.10 -0.71
C VAL A 176 17.49 -4.12 -1.28
N GLY A 177 18.25 -3.47 -0.43
CA GLY A 177 19.28 -2.51 -0.86
C GLY A 177 20.04 -1.93 0.32
N ASP A 178 21.19 -1.39 0.05
CA ASP A 178 22.11 -0.75 1.00
C ASP A 178 22.36 0.74 0.70
N ASP A 179 21.67 1.26 -0.33
CA ASP A 179 21.81 2.66 -0.77
C ASP A 179 21.06 3.66 0.13
N PHE A 180 20.60 3.22 1.31
CA PHE A 180 19.81 4.04 2.22
C PHE A 180 20.59 4.40 3.47
N ASP A 181 20.42 5.64 3.92
CA ASP A 181 20.86 6.09 5.24
C ASP A 181 19.78 5.72 6.27
N LEU A 182 20.02 4.63 7.02
CA LEU A 182 19.08 4.09 7.97
C LEU A 182 18.91 4.95 9.23
N SER A 183 19.89 5.80 9.54
CA SER A 183 19.85 6.66 10.73
C SER A 183 18.80 7.75 10.63
N ASP A 184 18.45 8.15 9.40
CA ASP A 184 17.49 9.22 9.11
C ASP A 184 16.31 8.70 8.25
N SER A 185 16.00 7.43 8.40
CA SER A 185 14.93 6.74 7.70
C SER A 185 13.91 6.17 8.69
N SER A 186 12.64 6.09 8.25
CA SER A 186 11.57 5.43 9.00
C SER A 186 11.08 4.20 8.23
N TYR A 187 11.37 3.01 8.73
CA TYR A 187 11.17 1.78 7.98
C TYR A 187 10.71 0.60 8.82
N VAL A 188 10.16 -0.39 8.14
CA VAL A 188 9.85 -1.72 8.70
C VAL A 188 10.62 -2.77 7.91
N ILE A 189 11.16 -3.74 8.62
CA ILE A 189 11.83 -4.90 8.04
C ILE A 189 10.91 -6.11 8.12
N ASP A 190 10.76 -6.81 7.01
CA ASP A 190 10.13 -8.11 6.88
C ASP A 190 11.18 -9.16 6.56
N SER A 191 11.09 -10.30 7.21
CA SER A 191 11.99 -11.44 7.02
C SER A 191 11.25 -12.55 6.31
N SER A 192 11.70 -12.93 5.14
CA SER A 192 11.08 -13.97 4.34
C SER A 192 12.04 -15.11 4.01
N ILE A 193 11.49 -16.31 4.04
CA ILE A 193 12.19 -17.51 3.55
C ILE A 193 11.73 -17.73 2.11
N TYR A 194 12.68 -17.86 1.20
CA TYR A 194 12.41 -18.20 -0.19
C TYR A 194 12.83 -19.61 -0.47
N SER A 195 11.92 -20.37 -1.05
CA SER A 195 12.23 -21.62 -1.74
C SER A 195 12.42 -21.32 -3.23
N GLY A 196 13.35 -21.99 -3.88
CA GLY A 196 13.43 -22.01 -5.33
C GLY A 196 12.08 -22.44 -5.93
N GLY A 197 11.70 -21.92 -7.10
CA GLY A 197 10.48 -22.31 -7.78
C GLY A 197 10.39 -23.84 -8.00
N PHE A 198 9.40 -24.29 -8.74
CA PHE A 198 9.09 -25.71 -8.94
C PHE A 198 10.31 -26.58 -9.31
N ALA A 199 11.27 -26.01 -10.06
CA ALA A 199 12.52 -26.68 -10.43
C ALA A 199 13.53 -26.85 -9.27
N TYR A 200 13.33 -26.15 -8.14
CA TYR A 200 14.24 -26.11 -6.99
C TYR A 200 13.50 -26.39 -5.68
N SER A 201 12.42 -27.17 -5.73
CA SER A 201 11.49 -27.40 -4.62
C SER A 201 12.12 -27.93 -3.33
N SER A 202 13.32 -28.53 -3.41
CA SER A 202 14.07 -29.04 -2.26
C SER A 202 15.06 -28.04 -1.65
N ASN A 203 15.34 -26.91 -2.31
CA ASN A 203 16.34 -25.95 -1.87
C ASN A 203 15.68 -24.69 -1.29
N VAL A 204 15.79 -24.55 0.01
CA VAL A 204 15.55 -23.25 0.68
C VAL A 204 16.71 -22.34 0.30
N ILE A 205 16.44 -21.29 -0.50
CA ILE A 205 17.46 -20.34 -0.94
C ILE A 205 18.02 -19.54 0.23
N GLY A 206 17.27 -19.45 1.31
CA GLY A 206 17.70 -18.78 2.54
C GLY A 206 16.69 -17.78 3.05
N ARG A 207 17.03 -17.22 4.19
CA ARG A 207 16.25 -16.15 4.82
C ARG A 207 16.94 -14.83 4.55
N PHE A 208 16.19 -13.84 4.06
CA PHE A 208 16.70 -12.50 3.90
C PHE A 208 15.70 -11.44 4.37
N ASN A 209 16.25 -10.31 4.75
CA ASN A 209 15.48 -9.17 5.23
C ASN A 209 15.21 -8.21 4.08
N ARG A 210 14.01 -7.63 4.08
CA ARG A 210 13.57 -6.65 3.11
C ARG A 210 12.93 -5.48 3.81
N PHE A 211 13.10 -4.29 3.25
CA PHE A 211 12.29 -3.15 3.63
C PHE A 211 10.88 -3.32 3.08
N VAL A 212 9.88 -3.00 3.88
CA VAL A 212 8.48 -3.16 3.53
C VAL A 212 7.99 -1.92 2.78
N GLU A 213 7.03 -2.12 1.89
CA GLU A 213 6.34 -1.03 1.20
C GLU A 213 5.78 -0.01 2.21
N GLY A 214 5.87 1.28 1.87
CA GLY A 214 5.51 2.40 2.73
C GLY A 214 6.64 2.89 3.62
N SER A 215 7.80 2.24 3.65
CA SER A 215 8.98 2.76 4.34
C SER A 215 9.44 4.07 3.69
N TYR A 216 9.79 5.05 4.53
CA TYR A 216 10.29 6.36 4.13
C TYR A 216 11.81 6.36 4.32
N MET A 217 12.54 6.35 3.23
CA MET A 217 13.97 6.09 3.18
C MET A 217 14.74 7.32 2.73
N LYS A 218 15.77 7.69 3.45
CA LYS A 218 16.77 8.64 3.00
C LYS A 218 17.76 7.96 2.09
N VAL A 219 17.99 8.54 0.91
CA VAL A 219 19.00 8.06 -0.05
C VAL A 219 20.37 8.58 0.38
N LYS A 220 21.40 7.75 0.26
CA LYS A 220 22.81 8.13 0.53
C LYS A 220 23.35 9.09 -0.53
#